data_12316911c5fe8df8a0806b028d6c2f5d
#
_entry.id   12316911c5fe8df8a0806b028d6c2f5d
#
_cell.length_a   1.000
_cell.length_b   1.000
_cell.length_c   1.000
_cell.angle_alpha   90.00
_cell.angle_beta   90.00
_cell.angle_gamma   90.00
#
_symmetry.space_group_name_H-M   'P 1'
#
loop_
_entity.id
_entity.type
_entity.pdbx_description
1 polymer ?
#
loop_
_entity_poly.entity_id
_entity_poly.type
_entity_poly.pdbx_seq_one_letter_code
_entity_poly.pdbx_strand_id
1 'polypeptide(L)'
;MDIKELKPTSIWHYFDAITGVPRPSKKEERIREFLLNFAKEQNLEVKVDKTGNVVITKEATPGCEGAPTVILQAHMDMVCEKNGDVKHDFERDPIETYIDGEWVKARGTTLGADNGIGMAAAMAVLADEELKHGRIQALFTVDEETGLTGAFGLESGMIDGKYLLNLDSEDEAEIFIGCAGGIDTTSTFTYKQEALP
;
A
#
# COMPACT_ATOMS: atom_id res chain seq x y z
N MET A 1 -17.67 -4.73 18.92
CA MET A 1 -16.47 -3.89 18.93
C MET A 1 -16.16 -3.57 17.49
N ASP A 2 -15.99 -2.30 17.17
CA ASP A 2 -15.58 -1.82 15.84
C ASP A 2 -14.05 -1.96 15.73
N ILE A 3 -13.52 -2.26 14.53
CA ILE A 3 -12.07 -2.37 14.33
C ILE A 3 -11.35 -1.06 14.67
N LYS A 4 -12.01 0.09 14.52
CA LYS A 4 -11.51 1.43 14.92
C LYS A 4 -11.20 1.57 16.42
N GLU A 5 -11.77 0.71 17.25
CA GLU A 5 -11.54 0.71 18.70
C GLU A 5 -10.29 -0.08 19.11
N LEU A 6 -9.70 -0.82 18.16
CA LEU A 6 -8.48 -1.58 18.38
C LEU A 6 -7.28 -0.64 18.60
N LYS A 7 -6.23 -1.18 19.21
CA LYS A 7 -4.98 -0.44 19.48
C LYS A 7 -3.85 -0.91 18.56
N PRO A 8 -3.02 -0.01 18.03
CA PRO A 8 -3.08 1.46 18.12
C PRO A 8 -4.27 2.06 17.33
N THR A 9 -5.04 2.94 17.98
CA THR A 9 -6.30 3.46 17.40
C THR A 9 -6.11 4.18 16.08
N SER A 10 -5.01 4.93 15.91
CA SER A 10 -4.71 5.66 14.68
C SER A 10 -4.53 4.71 13.49
N ILE A 11 -3.81 3.61 13.66
CA ILE A 11 -3.58 2.63 12.59
C ILE A 11 -4.92 1.97 12.18
N TRP A 12 -5.69 1.49 13.16
CA TRP A 12 -6.97 0.84 12.88
C TRP A 12 -8.01 1.78 12.29
N HIS A 13 -7.97 3.05 12.67
CA HIS A 13 -8.82 4.08 12.05
C HIS A 13 -8.52 4.24 10.55
N TYR A 14 -7.24 4.34 10.17
CA TYR A 14 -6.87 4.45 8.76
C TYR A 14 -7.07 3.14 8.01
N PHE A 15 -6.83 2.00 8.64
CA PHE A 15 -7.09 0.71 8.01
C PHE A 15 -8.58 0.53 7.67
N ASP A 16 -9.49 0.87 8.60
CA ASP A 16 -10.92 0.85 8.34
C ASP A 16 -11.30 1.79 7.17
N ALA A 17 -10.74 3.00 7.15
CA ALA A 17 -10.99 3.93 6.06
C ALA A 17 -10.51 3.38 4.70
N ILE A 18 -9.33 2.73 4.66
CA ILE A 18 -8.76 2.08 3.46
C ILE A 18 -9.64 0.93 2.98
N THR A 19 -10.17 0.09 3.89
CA THR A 19 -11.06 -1.03 3.52
C THR A 19 -12.38 -0.56 2.91
N GLY A 20 -12.78 0.69 3.17
CA GLY A 20 -13.91 1.35 2.53
C GLY A 20 -13.66 1.75 1.06
N VAL A 21 -12.41 1.71 0.58
CA VAL A 21 -12.04 2.17 -0.75
C VAL A 21 -11.63 1.00 -1.64
N PRO A 22 -12.39 0.70 -2.73
CA PRO A 22 -11.99 -0.28 -3.74
C PRO A 22 -10.61 0.04 -4.34
N ARG A 23 -9.72 -0.98 -4.36
CA ARG A 23 -8.33 -0.82 -4.80
C ARG A 23 -7.73 -2.06 -5.45
N PRO A 24 -8.44 -2.70 -6.43
CA PRO A 24 -7.87 -3.82 -7.15
C PRO A 24 -6.64 -3.38 -7.94
N SER A 25 -5.66 -4.31 -8.11
CA SER A 25 -4.47 -4.07 -8.94
C SER A 25 -4.85 -3.54 -10.32
N LYS A 26 -4.12 -2.54 -10.81
CA LYS A 26 -4.36 -1.81 -12.08
C LYS A 26 -5.63 -0.94 -12.11
N LYS A 27 -6.29 -0.73 -10.97
CA LYS A 27 -7.48 0.12 -10.82
C LYS A 27 -7.42 0.92 -9.50
N GLU A 28 -6.27 1.52 -9.23
CA GLU A 28 -5.97 2.20 -7.97
C GLU A 28 -6.39 3.67 -7.95
N GLU A 29 -7.15 4.16 -8.95
CA GLU A 29 -7.53 5.57 -9.04
C GLU A 29 -8.26 6.07 -7.79
N ARG A 30 -9.15 5.23 -7.22
CA ARG A 30 -9.94 5.60 -6.04
C ARG A 30 -9.09 5.69 -4.78
N ILE A 31 -8.21 4.72 -4.55
CA ILE A 31 -7.33 4.76 -3.39
C ILE A 31 -6.28 5.87 -3.54
N ARG A 32 -5.83 6.15 -4.76
CA ARG A 32 -4.97 7.31 -5.03
C ARG A 32 -5.68 8.62 -4.71
N GLU A 33 -6.93 8.81 -5.15
CA GLU A 33 -7.73 9.99 -4.81
C GLU A 33 -7.92 10.12 -3.29
N PHE A 34 -8.17 9.01 -2.60
CA PHE A 34 -8.25 8.96 -1.14
C PHE A 34 -6.97 9.48 -0.48
N LEU A 35 -5.78 9.04 -0.95
CA LEU A 35 -4.48 9.51 -0.44
C LEU A 35 -4.24 10.98 -0.75
N LEU A 36 -4.64 11.48 -1.92
CA LEU A 36 -4.55 12.90 -2.26
C LEU A 36 -5.42 13.76 -1.35
N ASN A 37 -6.64 13.32 -1.05
CA ASN A 37 -7.54 13.99 -0.12
C ASN A 37 -6.98 13.98 1.31
N PHE A 38 -6.46 12.85 1.76
CA PHE A 38 -5.75 12.75 3.04
C PHE A 38 -4.60 13.76 3.15
N ALA A 39 -3.71 13.81 2.14
CA ALA A 39 -2.60 14.75 2.13
C ALA A 39 -3.08 16.21 2.22
N LYS A 40 -4.15 16.55 1.51
CA LYS A 40 -4.78 17.87 1.55
C LYS A 40 -5.37 18.20 2.93
N GLU A 41 -6.07 17.25 3.56
CA GLU A 41 -6.64 17.42 4.90
C GLU A 41 -5.58 17.61 5.96
N GLN A 42 -4.44 16.92 5.82
CA GLN A 42 -3.27 17.03 6.70
C GLN A 42 -2.34 18.21 6.34
N ASN A 43 -2.68 18.97 5.28
CA ASN A 43 -1.84 20.07 4.77
C ASN A 43 -0.39 19.64 4.45
N LEU A 44 -0.24 18.46 3.85
CA LEU A 44 1.03 17.84 3.46
C LEU A 44 1.31 18.02 1.97
N GLU A 45 2.60 18.12 1.59
CA GLU A 45 3.01 18.08 0.18
C GLU A 45 2.76 16.69 -0.39
N VAL A 46 2.22 16.64 -1.62
CA VAL A 46 1.98 15.38 -2.33
C VAL A 46 2.46 15.48 -3.77
N LYS A 47 3.09 14.41 -4.25
CA LYS A 47 3.50 14.22 -5.65
C LYS A 47 2.91 12.92 -6.19
N VAL A 48 2.59 12.92 -7.48
CA VAL A 48 2.16 11.72 -8.21
C VAL A 48 3.01 11.61 -9.47
N ASP A 49 3.58 10.45 -9.72
CA ASP A 49 4.32 10.19 -10.95
C ASP A 49 3.40 9.71 -12.08
N LYS A 50 3.98 9.49 -13.27
CA LYS A 50 3.22 9.04 -14.45
C LYS A 50 2.67 7.62 -14.32
N THR A 51 3.31 6.78 -13.51
CA THR A 51 2.86 5.42 -13.24
C THR A 51 1.65 5.42 -12.31
N GLY A 52 1.52 6.47 -11.48
CA GLY A 52 0.45 6.62 -10.51
C GLY A 52 0.88 6.41 -9.06
N ASN A 53 2.18 6.25 -8.82
CA ASN A 53 2.72 6.21 -7.47
C ASN A 53 2.50 7.55 -6.77
N VAL A 54 2.25 7.51 -5.48
CA VAL A 54 2.01 8.71 -4.65
C VAL A 54 3.12 8.84 -3.61
N VAL A 55 3.69 10.03 -3.48
CA VAL A 55 4.61 10.38 -2.40
C VAL A 55 4.01 11.52 -1.60
N ILE A 56 3.79 11.30 -0.31
CA ILE A 56 3.33 12.33 0.64
C ILE A 56 4.51 12.69 1.55
N THR A 57 4.81 13.97 1.65
CA THR A 57 5.95 14.47 2.43
C THR A 57 5.48 15.24 3.64
N LYS A 58 6.05 14.90 4.80
CA LYS A 58 5.93 15.63 6.05
C LYS A 58 7.30 16.20 6.43
N GLU A 59 7.40 17.51 6.53
CA GLU A 59 8.64 18.17 6.89
C GLU A 59 9.05 17.88 8.36
N ALA A 60 10.32 18.02 8.66
CA ALA A 60 10.87 17.75 9.99
C ALA A 60 10.21 18.63 11.05
N THR A 61 9.98 18.07 12.24
CA THR A 61 9.58 18.87 13.39
C THR A 61 10.71 19.82 13.82
N PRO A 62 10.38 21.00 14.39
CA PRO A 62 11.38 21.97 14.83
C PRO A 62 12.47 21.34 15.71
N GLY A 63 13.74 21.54 15.33
CA GLY A 63 14.90 20.97 15.99
C GLY A 63 15.32 19.58 15.49
N CYS A 64 14.62 18.99 14.52
CA CYS A 64 14.94 17.71 13.92
C CYS A 64 15.35 17.82 12.43
N GLU A 65 15.57 19.03 11.92
CA GLU A 65 15.88 19.29 10.49
C GLU A 65 17.20 18.65 10.03
N GLY A 66 18.12 18.39 10.97
CA GLY A 66 19.39 17.70 10.69
C GLY A 66 19.29 16.17 10.66
N ALA A 67 18.14 15.59 10.99
CA ALA A 67 17.94 14.14 10.92
C ALA A 67 17.78 13.68 9.46
N PRO A 68 18.25 12.48 9.12
CA PRO A 68 18.10 11.95 7.77
C PRO A 68 16.63 11.72 7.44
N THR A 69 16.25 12.00 6.19
CA THR A 69 14.91 11.67 5.67
C THR A 69 14.68 10.17 5.66
N VAL A 70 13.53 9.74 6.15
CA VAL A 70 13.07 8.35 6.15
C VAL A 70 11.90 8.21 5.18
N ILE A 71 11.94 7.15 4.37
CA ILE A 71 10.85 6.77 3.48
C ILE A 71 10.11 5.59 4.11
N LEU A 72 8.78 5.71 4.24
CA LEU A 72 7.88 4.60 4.57
C LEU A 72 7.24 4.14 3.27
N GLN A 73 7.41 2.89 2.88
CA GLN A 73 6.88 2.39 1.61
C GLN A 73 5.85 1.29 1.85
N ALA A 74 4.72 1.39 1.14
CA ALA A 74 3.67 0.38 1.06
C ALA A 74 3.07 0.39 -0.35
N HIS A 75 2.37 -0.68 -0.77
CA HIS A 75 1.62 -0.67 -2.02
C HIS A 75 0.14 -0.38 -1.79
N MET A 76 -0.52 0.19 -2.83
CA MET A 76 -1.92 0.65 -2.76
C MET A 76 -2.93 -0.43 -3.11
N ASP A 77 -2.56 -1.33 -4.00
CA ASP A 77 -3.43 -2.39 -4.51
C ASP A 77 -3.61 -3.55 -3.53
N MET A 78 -4.45 -4.48 -3.86
CA MET A 78 -4.68 -5.71 -3.12
C MET A 78 -5.14 -6.84 -4.04
N VAL A 79 -4.83 -8.06 -3.66
CA VAL A 79 -5.41 -9.28 -4.26
C VAL A 79 -6.92 -9.31 -4.02
N CYS A 80 -7.69 -9.48 -5.10
CA CYS A 80 -9.15 -9.45 -5.09
C CYS A 80 -9.73 -10.86 -5.30
N GLU A 81 -9.85 -11.63 -4.21
CA GLU A 81 -10.41 -12.97 -4.20
C GLU A 81 -11.61 -13.07 -3.25
N LYS A 82 -12.58 -13.91 -3.60
CA LYS A 82 -13.78 -14.15 -2.79
C LYS A 82 -14.26 -15.59 -2.86
N ASN A 83 -15.01 -16.01 -1.85
CA ASN A 83 -15.69 -17.30 -1.87
C ASN A 83 -16.74 -17.37 -2.98
N GLY A 84 -16.95 -18.55 -3.57
CA GLY A 84 -17.82 -18.73 -4.74
C GLY A 84 -19.31 -18.41 -4.50
N ASP A 85 -19.77 -18.40 -3.27
CA ASP A 85 -21.14 -18.07 -2.82
C ASP A 85 -21.32 -16.59 -2.44
N VAL A 86 -20.22 -15.80 -2.40
CA VAL A 86 -20.24 -14.38 -2.02
C VAL A 86 -20.47 -13.49 -3.23
N LYS A 87 -21.46 -12.61 -3.12
CA LYS A 87 -21.69 -11.53 -4.09
C LYS A 87 -20.93 -10.30 -3.63
N HIS A 88 -19.84 -9.96 -4.31
CA HIS A 88 -19.01 -8.80 -4.02
C HIS A 88 -18.38 -8.32 -5.33
N ASP A 89 -18.36 -7.01 -5.52
CA ASP A 89 -17.72 -6.33 -6.66
C ASP A 89 -16.56 -5.49 -6.13
N PHE A 90 -15.32 -5.99 -6.27
CA PHE A 90 -14.11 -5.33 -5.78
C PHE A 90 -13.84 -3.95 -6.41
N GLU A 91 -14.53 -3.58 -7.49
CA GLU A 91 -14.42 -2.25 -8.07
C GLU A 91 -15.40 -1.24 -7.44
N ARG A 92 -16.35 -1.71 -6.61
CA ARG A 92 -17.46 -0.87 -6.09
C ARG A 92 -17.71 -1.02 -4.62
N ASP A 93 -17.62 -2.25 -4.12
CA ASP A 93 -18.05 -2.57 -2.76
C ASP A 93 -16.89 -2.45 -1.77
N PRO A 94 -17.13 -1.93 -0.56
CA PRO A 94 -16.15 -1.92 0.51
C PRO A 94 -15.92 -3.33 1.06
N ILE A 95 -14.75 -3.59 1.63
CA ILE A 95 -14.47 -4.83 2.34
C ILE A 95 -15.20 -4.81 3.69
N GLU A 96 -16.08 -5.78 3.92
CA GLU A 96 -16.75 -5.95 5.21
C GLU A 96 -15.82 -6.62 6.22
N THR A 97 -15.27 -5.84 7.14
CA THR A 97 -14.40 -6.33 8.21
C THR A 97 -15.19 -6.75 9.44
N TYR A 98 -14.65 -7.69 10.21
CA TYR A 98 -15.16 -8.08 11.52
C TYR A 98 -14.05 -8.63 12.41
N ILE A 99 -14.29 -8.59 13.72
CA ILE A 99 -13.38 -9.15 14.72
C ILE A 99 -13.83 -10.57 15.08
N ASP A 100 -12.92 -11.54 15.03
CA ASP A 100 -13.10 -12.91 15.41
C ASP A 100 -11.99 -13.34 16.39
N GLY A 101 -12.29 -13.25 17.67
CA GLY A 101 -11.30 -13.45 18.74
C GLY A 101 -10.18 -12.40 18.67
N GLU A 102 -8.95 -12.83 18.37
CA GLU A 102 -7.77 -11.98 18.24
C GLU A 102 -7.50 -11.55 16.78
N TRP A 103 -8.38 -11.89 15.85
CA TRP A 103 -8.20 -11.67 14.42
C TRP A 103 -9.18 -10.64 13.88
N VAL A 104 -8.69 -9.79 12.98
CA VAL A 104 -9.53 -9.01 12.06
C VAL A 104 -9.64 -9.79 10.76
N LYS A 105 -10.85 -10.01 10.30
CA LYS A 105 -11.18 -10.80 9.09
C LYS A 105 -12.12 -10.05 8.17
N ALA A 106 -12.21 -10.50 6.91
CA ALA A 106 -13.18 -10.05 5.92
C ALA A 106 -14.29 -11.10 5.71
N ARG A 107 -15.51 -10.66 5.40
CA ARG A 107 -16.65 -11.54 5.15
C ARG A 107 -16.62 -12.15 3.76
N GLY A 108 -15.93 -13.29 3.64
CA GLY A 108 -15.91 -14.09 2.42
C GLY A 108 -15.10 -13.50 1.27
N THR A 109 -14.29 -12.49 1.54
CA THR A 109 -13.33 -11.90 0.61
C THR A 109 -11.92 -11.88 1.19
N THR A 110 -10.91 -11.57 0.38
CA THR A 110 -9.62 -11.10 0.88
C THR A 110 -9.80 -9.85 1.73
N LEU A 111 -8.97 -9.67 2.75
CA LEU A 111 -9.03 -8.53 3.68
C LEU A 111 -8.27 -7.31 3.13
N GLY A 112 -7.19 -7.53 2.39
CA GLY A 112 -6.28 -6.51 1.92
C GLY A 112 -5.44 -5.89 3.05
N ALA A 113 -5.11 -6.66 4.09
CA ALA A 113 -4.15 -6.24 5.11
C ALA A 113 -2.75 -6.07 4.50
N ASP A 114 -2.43 -6.90 3.55
CA ASP A 114 -1.38 -6.73 2.57
C ASP A 114 -1.87 -5.80 1.45
N ASN A 115 -1.31 -4.61 1.24
CA ASN A 115 -0.48 -3.88 2.21
C ASN A 115 -1.25 -2.70 2.84
N GLY A 116 -2.57 -2.90 3.06
CA GLY A 116 -3.43 -1.89 3.67
C GLY A 116 -2.99 -1.50 5.09
N ILE A 117 -2.40 -2.44 5.85
CA ILE A 117 -1.93 -2.13 7.21
C ILE A 117 -0.64 -1.28 7.16
N GLY A 118 0.24 -1.54 6.19
CA GLY A 118 1.42 -0.71 5.94
C GLY A 118 1.04 0.71 5.52
N MET A 119 0.06 0.84 4.62
CA MET A 119 -0.52 2.14 4.26
C MET A 119 -1.07 2.87 5.49
N ALA A 120 -1.88 2.18 6.31
CA ALA A 120 -2.48 2.75 7.51
C ALA A 120 -1.43 3.21 8.53
N ALA A 121 -0.35 2.43 8.70
CA ALA A 121 0.77 2.80 9.57
C ALA A 121 1.49 4.06 9.07
N ALA A 122 1.79 4.15 7.77
CA ALA A 122 2.39 5.34 7.17
C ALA A 122 1.49 6.56 7.33
N MET A 123 0.18 6.43 7.07
CA MET A 123 -0.79 7.50 7.26
C MET A 123 -0.88 7.95 8.72
N ALA A 124 -0.88 7.00 9.67
CA ALA A 124 -0.91 7.31 11.10
C ALA A 124 0.33 8.13 11.53
N VAL A 125 1.51 7.80 11.03
CA VAL A 125 2.75 8.57 11.27
C VAL A 125 2.67 9.96 10.63
N LEU A 126 2.15 10.06 9.42
CA LEU A 126 2.00 11.36 8.75
C LEU A 126 1.00 12.28 9.47
N ALA A 127 -0.05 11.74 10.05
CA ALA A 127 -1.09 12.50 10.74
C ALA A 127 -0.75 12.83 12.22
N ASP A 128 0.25 12.17 12.79
CA ASP A 128 0.62 12.37 14.21
C ASP A 128 1.29 13.74 14.41
N GLU A 129 0.67 14.62 15.19
CA GLU A 129 1.18 15.97 15.48
C GLU A 129 2.14 16.01 16.67
N GLU A 130 2.20 14.95 17.48
CA GLU A 130 3.02 14.89 18.70
C GLU A 130 4.38 14.24 18.47
N LEU A 131 4.49 13.43 17.40
CA LEU A 131 5.72 12.72 17.05
C LEU A 131 6.83 13.69 16.68
N LYS A 132 8.01 13.56 17.32
CA LYS A 132 9.22 14.25 16.89
C LYS A 132 9.95 13.46 15.83
N HIS A 133 10.15 14.04 14.66
CA HIS A 133 10.72 13.33 13.51
C HIS A 133 11.55 14.25 12.60
N GLY A 134 12.52 13.69 11.90
CA GLY A 134 13.11 14.28 10.70
C GLY A 134 12.10 14.30 9.56
N ARG A 135 12.49 14.76 8.37
CA ARG A 135 11.61 14.72 7.19
C ARG A 135 11.20 13.28 6.89
N ILE A 136 9.92 13.06 6.63
CA ILE A 136 9.33 11.75 6.32
C ILE A 136 8.70 11.84 4.93
N GLN A 137 8.92 10.81 4.12
CA GLN A 137 8.21 10.58 2.86
C GLN A 137 7.45 9.27 2.96
N ALA A 138 6.15 9.27 2.70
CA ALA A 138 5.40 8.03 2.50
C ALA A 138 5.24 7.78 1.01
N LEU A 139 5.83 6.70 0.51
CA LEU A 139 5.72 6.23 -0.86
C LEU A 139 4.67 5.13 -0.94
N PHE A 140 3.62 5.37 -1.72
CA PHE A 140 2.58 4.41 -2.02
C PHE A 140 2.67 4.00 -3.49
N THR A 141 3.01 2.74 -3.75
CA THR A 141 3.20 2.22 -5.10
C THR A 141 1.93 1.57 -5.64
N VAL A 142 1.77 1.54 -6.95
CA VAL A 142 0.66 0.86 -7.65
C VAL A 142 1.09 -0.53 -8.12
N ASP A 143 0.12 -1.44 -8.31
CA ASP A 143 0.26 -2.71 -9.03
C ASP A 143 1.48 -3.54 -8.56
N GLU A 144 1.56 -3.76 -7.25
CA GLU A 144 2.57 -4.64 -6.66
C GLU A 144 2.25 -6.11 -6.97
N GLU A 145 1.03 -6.52 -6.66
CA GLU A 145 0.52 -7.89 -6.65
C GLU A 145 0.54 -8.60 -8.02
N THR A 146 0.60 -7.83 -9.12
CA THR A 146 0.55 -8.43 -10.47
C THR A 146 1.79 -8.16 -11.32
N GLY A 147 2.78 -7.41 -10.81
CA GLY A 147 3.99 -7.21 -11.59
C GLY A 147 4.93 -6.10 -11.15
N LEU A 148 4.78 -5.56 -9.93
CA LEU A 148 5.65 -4.51 -9.38
C LEU A 148 5.74 -3.27 -10.29
N THR A 149 4.67 -2.98 -11.06
CA THR A 149 4.66 -1.93 -12.08
C THR A 149 5.00 -0.57 -11.48
N GLY A 150 4.48 -0.27 -10.28
CA GLY A 150 4.77 0.96 -9.56
C GLY A 150 6.25 1.08 -9.19
N ALA A 151 6.84 0.03 -8.64
CA ALA A 151 8.24 0.04 -8.23
C ALA A 151 9.18 0.22 -9.43
N PHE A 152 8.94 -0.50 -10.54
CA PHE A 152 9.73 -0.36 -11.77
C PHE A 152 9.51 0.98 -12.48
N GLY A 153 8.31 1.55 -12.35
CA GLY A 153 7.94 2.81 -12.99
C GLY A 153 8.22 4.06 -12.15
N LEU A 154 8.80 3.91 -10.95
CA LEU A 154 9.06 5.05 -10.05
C LEU A 154 10.00 6.07 -10.73
N GLU A 155 9.53 7.30 -10.90
CA GLU A 155 10.30 8.35 -11.55
C GLU A 155 11.43 8.85 -10.65
N SER A 156 12.56 9.17 -11.28
CA SER A 156 13.71 9.77 -10.59
C SER A 156 13.33 11.10 -9.93
N GLY A 157 13.76 11.28 -8.67
CA GLY A 157 13.48 12.50 -7.90
C GLY A 157 12.13 12.53 -7.20
N MET A 158 11.34 11.45 -7.26
CA MET A 158 10.12 11.31 -6.47
C MET A 158 10.43 11.20 -4.98
N ILE A 159 11.48 10.49 -4.65
CA ILE A 159 11.97 10.29 -3.29
C ILE A 159 13.45 10.69 -3.17
N ASP A 160 13.83 11.13 -1.97
CA ASP A 160 15.22 11.56 -1.68
C ASP A 160 15.68 11.16 -0.26
N GLY A 161 14.98 10.19 0.36
CA GLY A 161 15.29 9.70 1.70
C GLY A 161 16.57 8.87 1.76
N LYS A 162 17.23 8.90 2.94
CA LYS A 162 18.43 8.09 3.20
C LYS A 162 18.11 6.66 3.59
N TYR A 163 16.97 6.45 4.25
CA TYR A 163 16.50 5.14 4.69
C TYR A 163 15.11 4.89 4.11
N LEU A 164 14.92 3.69 3.58
CA LEU A 164 13.60 3.21 3.16
C LEU A 164 13.22 2.04 4.04
N LEU A 165 12.04 2.15 4.66
CA LEU A 165 11.38 1.10 5.42
C LEU A 165 10.22 0.59 4.56
N ASN A 166 10.40 -0.58 3.96
CA ASN A 166 9.32 -1.29 3.31
C ASN A 166 8.44 -1.92 4.40
N LEU A 167 7.13 -1.62 4.36
CA LEU A 167 6.15 -2.06 5.36
C LEU A 167 5.38 -3.30 4.91
N ASP A 168 5.99 -4.09 4.04
CA ASP A 168 5.40 -5.23 3.35
C ASP A 168 6.03 -6.56 3.81
N SER A 169 6.43 -6.61 5.07
CA SER A 169 6.95 -7.82 5.69
C SER A 169 5.83 -8.56 6.43
N GLU A 170 5.74 -9.87 6.23
CA GLU A 170 4.72 -10.74 6.84
C GLU A 170 5.22 -11.44 8.12
N ASP A 171 6.53 -11.47 8.36
CA ASP A 171 7.10 -12.18 9.50
C ASP A 171 7.21 -11.29 10.74
N GLU A 172 6.52 -11.69 11.80
CA GLU A 172 6.48 -10.94 13.05
C GLU A 172 7.86 -10.87 13.72
N ALA A 173 8.24 -9.66 14.15
CA ALA A 173 9.48 -9.37 14.86
C ALA A 173 10.78 -9.62 14.06
N GLU A 174 10.70 -9.77 12.75
CA GLU A 174 11.87 -9.90 11.87
C GLU A 174 12.11 -8.63 11.05
N ILE A 175 13.38 -8.33 10.77
CA ILE A 175 13.80 -7.24 9.89
C ILE A 175 14.60 -7.82 8.74
N PHE A 176 14.10 -7.64 7.52
CA PHE A 176 14.77 -8.09 6.31
C PHE A 176 15.59 -6.96 5.69
N ILE A 177 16.85 -7.24 5.36
CA ILE A 177 17.76 -6.28 4.69
C ILE A 177 18.05 -6.67 3.24
N GLY A 178 17.30 -7.62 2.71
CA GLY A 178 17.39 -8.10 1.34
C GLY A 178 16.19 -8.99 1.01
N CYS A 179 16.01 -9.27 -0.28
CA CYS A 179 14.97 -10.18 -0.75
C CYS A 179 15.52 -11.10 -1.86
N ALA A 180 14.75 -12.14 -2.20
CA ALA A 180 15.02 -12.98 -3.35
C ALA A 180 14.73 -12.21 -4.64
N GLY A 181 15.42 -12.54 -5.71
CA GLY A 181 15.10 -12.08 -7.06
C GLY A 181 14.33 -13.13 -7.83
N GLY A 182 13.60 -12.70 -8.85
CA GLY A 182 12.90 -13.56 -9.79
C GLY A 182 13.09 -13.10 -11.23
N ILE A 183 12.82 -13.99 -12.18
CA ILE A 183 12.77 -13.67 -13.60
C ILE A 183 11.67 -14.49 -14.28
N ASP A 184 10.83 -13.81 -15.03
CA ASP A 184 9.87 -14.45 -15.94
C ASP A 184 10.46 -14.53 -17.34
N THR A 185 10.39 -15.69 -17.97
CA THR A 185 10.88 -15.90 -19.33
C THR A 185 9.78 -16.46 -20.22
N THR A 186 9.49 -15.76 -21.29
CA THR A 186 8.57 -16.23 -22.34
C THR A 186 9.36 -16.67 -23.56
N SER A 187 9.17 -17.94 -23.99
CA SER A 187 9.72 -18.45 -25.24
C SER A 187 8.62 -18.63 -26.27
N THR A 188 8.81 -18.03 -27.45
CA THR A 188 7.85 -18.13 -28.55
C THR A 188 8.46 -18.92 -29.71
N PHE A 189 7.76 -19.96 -30.14
CA PHE A 189 8.15 -20.76 -31.30
C PHE A 189 7.12 -20.59 -32.42
N THR A 190 7.60 -20.31 -33.61
CA THR A 190 6.77 -20.30 -34.83
C THR A 190 7.01 -21.60 -35.58
N TYR A 191 5.97 -22.37 -35.84
CA TYR A 191 6.04 -23.62 -36.57
C TYR A 191 4.92 -23.71 -37.62
N LYS A 192 5.16 -24.50 -38.67
CA LYS A 192 4.12 -24.87 -39.63
C LYS A 192 3.57 -26.23 -39.24
N GLN A 193 2.25 -26.33 -39.22
CA GLN A 193 1.59 -27.61 -39.09
C GLN A 193 1.58 -28.33 -40.44
N GLU A 194 1.92 -29.60 -40.46
CA GLU A 194 1.80 -30.48 -41.61
C GLU A 194 0.78 -31.57 -41.32
N ALA A 195 0.03 -31.97 -42.33
CA ALA A 195 -0.90 -33.08 -42.20
C ALA A 195 -0.11 -34.37 -41.92
N LEU A 196 -0.62 -35.20 -41.04
CA LEU A 196 -0.09 -36.53 -40.83
C LEU A 196 -0.29 -37.37 -42.11
N PRO A 197 0.66 -38.24 -42.48
CA PRO A 197 0.57 -39.09 -43.64
C PRO A 197 -0.57 -40.10 -43.53
#